data_f71f19019945d0ce563b0e05faeadc03
#
_entry.id   f71f19019945d0ce563b0e05faeadc03
#
_cell.length_a   1.000
_cell.length_b   1.000
_cell.length_c   1.000
_cell.angle_alpha   90.00
_cell.angle_beta   90.00
_cell.angle_gamma   90.00
#
_symmetry.space_group_name_H-M   'P 1'
#
loop_
_entity.id
_entity.type
_entity.pdbx_description
1 polymer ?
#
loop_
_entity_poly.entity_id
_entity_poly.type
_entity_poly.pdbx_seq_one_letter_code
_entity_poly.pdbx_strand_id
1 'polypeptide(L)'
;MKFVAKVHEPIYDFNSKKYIRYIIPAKVSEIIERMHTNKWHLLTNTNIDNPLDGNILTVKVPFRYRRVMCNVKGRPIQSLIKGDDVEVEIDFKGVWNVGNYSGFSWILSSSSVLSSSND
;
A
#
# COMPACT_ATOMS: atom_id res chain seq x y z
N MET A 1 1.67 0.11 11.24
CA MET A 1 1.31 1.52 11.06
C MET A 1 -0.16 1.60 10.65
N LYS A 2 -0.94 2.33 11.38
CA LYS A 2 -2.40 2.40 11.19
C LYS A 2 -2.83 3.85 10.98
N PHE A 3 -3.64 4.10 9.96
CA PHE A 3 -4.10 5.46 9.64
C PHE A 3 -5.33 5.42 8.74
N VAL A 4 -5.97 6.56 8.57
CA VAL A 4 -7.10 6.73 7.65
C VAL A 4 -6.57 7.21 6.31
N ALA A 5 -7.00 6.54 5.25
CA ALA A 5 -6.60 6.86 3.89
C ALA A 5 -7.80 6.92 2.96
N LYS A 6 -7.60 7.48 1.77
CA LYS A 6 -8.59 7.50 0.71
C LYS A 6 -8.08 6.65 -0.45
N VAL A 7 -8.96 5.81 -1.01
CA VAL A 7 -8.57 5.00 -2.17
C VAL A 7 -8.31 5.92 -3.36
N HIS A 8 -7.10 5.84 -3.90
CA HIS A 8 -6.71 6.57 -5.11
C HIS A 8 -6.91 5.71 -6.35
N GLU A 9 -6.47 4.46 -6.30
CA GLU A 9 -6.65 3.50 -7.36
C GLU A 9 -7.13 2.18 -6.75
N PRO A 10 -8.26 1.64 -7.23
CA PRO A 10 -8.78 0.36 -6.73
C PRO A 10 -7.79 -0.78 -6.96
N ILE A 11 -8.05 -1.92 -6.33
CA ILE A 11 -7.18 -3.08 -6.45
C ILE A 11 -6.93 -3.44 -7.92
N TYR A 12 -5.68 -3.72 -8.24
CA TYR A 12 -5.26 -4.08 -9.60
C TYR A 12 -4.19 -5.16 -9.56
N ASP A 13 -4.00 -5.83 -10.69
CA ASP A 13 -2.99 -6.88 -10.85
C ASP A 13 -1.77 -6.32 -11.56
N PHE A 14 -0.59 -6.71 -11.07
CA PHE A 14 0.68 -6.41 -11.71
C PHE A 14 1.67 -7.52 -11.35
N ASN A 15 2.28 -8.14 -12.36
CA ASN A 15 3.25 -9.22 -12.19
C ASN A 15 2.72 -10.35 -11.30
N SER A 16 1.48 -10.77 -11.52
CA SER A 16 0.81 -11.84 -10.78
C SER A 16 0.57 -11.53 -9.30
N LYS A 17 0.66 -10.28 -8.92
CA LYS A 17 0.41 -9.79 -7.57
C LYS A 17 -0.67 -8.73 -7.58
N LYS A 18 -1.31 -8.51 -6.43
CA LYS A 18 -2.36 -7.51 -6.31
C LYS A 18 -1.87 -6.33 -5.49
N TYR A 19 -2.23 -5.14 -5.96
CA TYR A 19 -1.86 -3.87 -5.34
C TYR A 19 -3.07 -2.96 -5.24
N ILE A 20 -2.98 -2.00 -4.31
CA ILE A 20 -3.95 -0.93 -4.19
C ILE A 20 -3.18 0.35 -3.87
N ARG A 21 -3.68 1.50 -4.33
CA ARG A 21 -3.06 2.79 -4.08
C ARG A 21 -3.95 3.65 -3.21
N TYR A 22 -3.35 4.27 -2.22
CA TYR A 22 -4.04 5.15 -1.28
C TYR A 22 -3.46 6.54 -1.30
N ILE A 23 -4.34 7.53 -1.11
CA ILE A 23 -3.92 8.87 -0.71
C ILE A 23 -3.80 8.85 0.80
N ILE A 24 -2.59 9.12 1.31
CA ILE A 24 -2.28 9.02 2.73
C ILE A 24 -2.12 10.41 3.34
N PRO A 25 -2.32 10.55 4.67
CA PRO A 25 -2.09 11.83 5.34
C PRO A 25 -0.64 12.30 5.19
N ALA A 26 -0.43 13.61 5.14
CA ALA A 26 0.89 14.20 4.97
C ALA A 26 1.87 13.71 6.05
N LYS A 27 1.40 13.58 7.29
CA LYS A 27 2.22 13.10 8.39
C LYS A 27 2.71 11.67 8.19
N VAL A 28 1.84 10.82 7.66
CA VAL A 28 2.19 9.42 7.35
C VAL A 28 3.19 9.39 6.20
N SER A 29 2.98 10.21 5.18
CA SER A 29 3.90 10.33 4.04
C SER A 29 5.30 10.71 4.51
N GLU A 30 5.42 11.67 5.43
CA GLU A 30 6.70 12.09 5.99
C GLU A 30 7.39 10.97 6.74
N ILE A 31 6.64 10.20 7.52
CA ILE A 31 7.18 9.06 8.26
C ILE A 31 7.71 7.99 7.29
N ILE A 32 6.94 7.65 6.28
CA ILE A 32 7.32 6.65 5.28
C ILE A 32 8.55 7.12 4.50
N GLU A 33 8.58 8.38 4.09
CA GLU A 33 9.72 8.95 3.39
C GLU A 33 10.99 8.87 4.23
N ARG A 34 10.89 9.15 5.52
CA ARG A 34 12.02 9.02 6.45
C ARG A 34 12.48 7.58 6.58
N MET A 35 11.56 6.63 6.65
CA MET A 35 11.89 5.21 6.69
C MET A 35 12.63 4.78 5.42
N HIS A 36 12.15 5.22 4.26
CA HIS A 36 12.80 4.95 2.98
C HIS A 36 14.21 5.56 2.93
N THR A 37 14.36 6.80 3.39
CA THR A 37 15.66 7.47 3.43
C THR A 37 16.64 6.71 4.30
N ASN A 38 16.21 6.24 5.46
CA ASN A 38 17.05 5.49 6.39
C ASN A 38 17.52 4.14 5.81
N LYS A 39 16.77 3.58 4.87
CA LYS A 39 17.08 2.29 4.25
C LYS A 39 17.62 2.42 2.82
N TRP A 40 17.78 3.64 2.33
CA TRP A 40 18.20 3.88 0.94
C TRP A 40 19.53 3.23 0.60
N HIS A 41 20.46 3.19 1.56
CA HIS A 41 21.77 2.59 1.36
C HIS A 41 21.74 1.08 1.08
N LEU A 42 20.60 0.42 1.32
CA LEU A 42 20.41 -1.00 1.06
C LEU A 42 19.98 -1.29 -0.38
N LEU A 43 19.62 -0.25 -1.15
CA LEU A 43 19.27 -0.39 -2.55
C LEU A 43 20.53 -0.56 -3.37
N THR A 44 20.65 -1.66 -4.11
CA THR A 44 21.88 -1.98 -4.86
C THR A 44 21.79 -1.63 -6.35
N ASN A 45 20.60 -1.37 -6.85
CA ASN A 45 20.37 -1.09 -8.27
C ASN A 45 20.02 0.38 -8.49
N THR A 46 20.25 0.87 -9.71
CA THR A 46 19.98 2.27 -10.07
C THR A 46 18.52 2.53 -10.41
N ASN A 47 17.80 1.51 -10.86
CA ASN A 47 16.37 1.63 -11.13
C ASN A 47 15.60 1.42 -9.83
N ILE A 48 15.03 2.48 -9.30
CA ILE A 48 14.35 2.44 -8.00
C ILE A 48 12.84 2.45 -8.20
N ASP A 49 12.19 1.44 -7.65
CA ASP A 49 10.73 1.35 -7.58
C ASP A 49 10.31 1.87 -6.19
N ASN A 50 9.96 3.14 -6.13
CA ASN A 50 9.52 3.78 -4.91
C ASN A 50 8.00 3.72 -4.83
N PRO A 51 7.42 3.00 -3.86
CA PRO A 51 5.96 2.90 -3.75
C PRO A 51 5.29 4.18 -3.27
N LEU A 52 6.07 5.15 -2.79
CA LEU A 52 5.55 6.44 -2.35
C LEU A 52 5.83 7.50 -3.41
N ASP A 53 4.76 8.13 -3.91
CA ASP A 53 4.83 9.23 -4.85
C ASP A 53 3.99 10.39 -4.27
N GLY A 54 4.67 11.36 -3.65
CA GLY A 54 3.98 12.42 -2.92
C GLY A 54 3.16 11.83 -1.77
N ASN A 55 1.85 11.97 -1.84
CA ASN A 55 0.92 11.42 -0.85
C ASN A 55 0.26 10.12 -1.30
N ILE A 56 0.68 9.56 -2.42
CA ILE A 56 0.10 8.33 -2.95
C ILE A 56 1.04 7.17 -2.63
N LEU A 57 0.54 6.19 -1.92
CA LEU A 57 1.30 5.01 -1.53
C LEU A 57 0.71 3.77 -2.19
N THR A 58 1.56 3.00 -2.85
CA THR A 58 1.20 1.69 -3.39
C THR A 58 1.52 0.62 -2.37
N VAL A 59 0.53 -0.17 -1.98
CA VAL A 59 0.72 -1.28 -1.06
C VAL A 59 0.29 -2.58 -1.72
N LYS A 60 0.97 -3.66 -1.36
CA LYS A 60 0.64 -4.99 -1.82
C LYS A 60 -0.52 -5.53 -0.99
N VAL A 61 -1.50 -6.12 -1.66
CA VAL A 61 -2.61 -6.80 -1.01
C VAL A 61 -2.25 -8.29 -0.96
N PRO A 62 -2.13 -8.88 0.23
CA PRO A 62 -1.82 -10.31 0.31
C PRO A 62 -3.00 -11.11 -0.24
N PHE A 63 -2.73 -11.93 -1.25
CA PHE A 63 -3.75 -12.68 -1.96
C PHE A 63 -3.25 -14.10 -2.18
N ARG A 64 -4.02 -15.09 -1.74
CA ARG A 64 -3.68 -16.48 -1.87
C ARG A 64 -4.95 -17.32 -1.90
N TYR A 65 -4.95 -18.37 -2.68
CA TYR A 65 -6.12 -19.26 -2.80
C TYR A 65 -7.38 -18.49 -3.23
N ARG A 66 -7.20 -17.53 -4.14
CA ARG A 66 -8.28 -16.70 -4.72
C ARG A 66 -8.97 -15.80 -3.70
N ARG A 67 -8.29 -15.46 -2.61
CA ARG A 67 -8.87 -14.54 -1.62
C ARG A 67 -7.82 -13.66 -0.97
N VAL A 68 -8.30 -12.54 -0.45
CA VAL A 68 -7.48 -11.60 0.32
C VAL A 68 -7.17 -12.23 1.68
N MET A 69 -5.89 -12.18 2.07
CA MET A 69 -5.40 -12.84 3.29
C MET A 69 -5.21 -11.88 4.46
N CYS A 70 -5.57 -10.60 4.33
CA CYS A 70 -5.52 -9.67 5.45
C CYS A 70 -6.89 -9.55 6.13
N ASN A 71 -6.92 -8.91 7.30
CA ASN A 71 -8.17 -8.65 8.02
C ASN A 71 -8.97 -7.56 7.31
N VAL A 72 -10.21 -7.87 6.97
CA VAL A 72 -11.09 -6.92 6.30
C VAL A 72 -12.39 -6.81 7.08
N LYS A 73 -12.77 -5.58 7.41
CA LYS A 73 -14.05 -5.26 8.07
C LYS A 73 -14.87 -4.39 7.14
N GLY A 74 -16.17 -4.68 7.07
CA GLY A 74 -17.09 -3.99 6.20
C GLY A 74 -16.99 -4.54 4.78
N ARG A 75 -16.85 -3.66 3.79
CA ARG A 75 -16.84 -4.07 2.39
C ARG A 75 -15.54 -4.78 2.01
N PRO A 76 -15.60 -5.78 1.13
CA PRO A 76 -14.39 -6.43 0.60
C PRO A 76 -13.47 -5.41 -0.08
N ILE A 77 -12.16 -5.66 -0.03
CA ILE A 77 -11.19 -4.78 -0.69
C ILE A 77 -11.47 -4.68 -2.19
N GLN A 78 -11.90 -5.78 -2.80
CA GLN A 78 -12.22 -5.81 -4.23
C GLN A 78 -13.39 -4.91 -4.62
N SER A 79 -14.21 -4.50 -3.66
CA SER A 79 -15.37 -3.63 -3.90
C SER A 79 -15.06 -2.14 -3.70
N LEU A 80 -13.87 -1.82 -3.20
CA LEU A 80 -13.49 -0.42 -2.96
C LEU A 80 -13.31 0.31 -4.28
N ILE A 81 -13.76 1.56 -4.31
CA ILE A 81 -13.63 2.43 -5.47
C ILE A 81 -12.86 3.70 -5.08
N LYS A 82 -12.40 4.41 -6.10
CA LYS A 82 -11.71 5.69 -5.90
C LYS A 82 -12.57 6.63 -5.08
N GLY A 83 -11.98 7.20 -4.02
CA GLY A 83 -12.65 8.14 -3.14
C GLY A 83 -13.18 7.54 -1.85
N ASP A 84 -13.23 6.20 -1.73
CA ASP A 84 -13.65 5.57 -0.48
C ASP A 84 -12.67 5.88 0.65
N ASP A 85 -13.19 6.16 1.84
CA ASP A 85 -12.39 6.38 3.04
C ASP A 85 -12.28 5.08 3.82
N VAL A 86 -11.04 4.73 4.16
CA VAL A 86 -10.74 3.47 4.84
C VAL A 86 -9.71 3.68 5.94
N GLU A 87 -9.84 2.94 7.02
CA GLU A 87 -8.79 2.82 8.00
C GLU A 87 -7.96 1.60 7.63
N VAL A 88 -6.66 1.81 7.44
CA VAL A 88 -5.76 0.74 6.99
C VAL A 88 -4.63 0.56 7.98
N GLU A 89 -4.16 -0.67 8.06
CA GLU A 89 -2.91 -0.99 8.74
C GLU A 89 -1.97 -1.60 7.72
N ILE A 90 -0.75 -1.07 7.67
CA ILE A 90 0.27 -1.52 6.72
C ILE A 90 1.55 -1.87 7.47
N ASP A 91 2.31 -2.81 6.90
CA ASP A 91 3.60 -3.24 7.44
C ASP A 91 4.70 -3.03 6.41
N PHE A 92 5.83 -2.52 6.88
CA PHE A 92 7.03 -2.39 6.06
C PHE A 92 7.75 -3.73 5.99
N LYS A 93 7.90 -4.28 4.79
CA LYS A 93 8.57 -5.56 4.57
C LYS A 93 10.05 -5.40 4.19
N GLY A 94 10.52 -4.18 4.06
CA GLY A 94 11.95 -3.92 3.83
C GLY A 94 12.28 -3.59 2.40
N VAL A 95 13.56 -3.71 2.10
CA VAL A 95 14.14 -3.41 0.80
C VAL A 95 14.24 -4.71 -0.01
N TRP A 96 13.98 -4.61 -1.31
CA TRP A 96 14.20 -5.72 -2.23
C TRP A 96 15.12 -5.28 -3.37
N ASN A 97 15.91 -6.24 -3.87
CA ASN A 97 16.82 -6.05 -5.00
C ASN A 97 16.65 -7.25 -5.92
N VAL A 98 16.10 -7.04 -7.12
CA VAL A 98 15.83 -8.10 -8.08
C VAL A 98 16.19 -7.62 -9.47
N GLY A 99 17.07 -8.35 -10.17
CA GLY A 99 17.50 -7.96 -11.50
C GLY A 99 18.14 -6.59 -11.50
N ASN A 100 17.61 -5.69 -12.32
CA ASN A 100 18.09 -4.31 -12.46
C ASN A 100 17.32 -3.32 -11.59
N TYR A 101 16.43 -3.80 -10.72
CA TYR A 101 15.54 -2.97 -9.93
C TYR A 101 15.75 -3.17 -8.45
N SER A 102 15.53 -2.10 -7.70
CA SER A 102 15.49 -2.12 -6.24
C SER A 102 14.28 -1.32 -5.79
N GLY A 103 13.76 -1.64 -4.63
CA GLY A 103 12.60 -0.92 -4.13
C GLY A 103 12.29 -1.22 -2.68
N PHE A 104 11.17 -0.67 -2.24
CA PHE A 104 10.64 -0.86 -0.90
C PHE A 104 9.33 -1.61 -0.99
N SER A 105 9.05 -2.45 -0.01
CA SER A 105 7.84 -3.25 0.01
C SER A 105 6.99 -2.94 1.22
N TRP A 106 5.74 -2.57 0.98
CA TRP A 106 4.70 -2.39 1.99
C TRP A 106 3.56 -3.34 1.71
N ILE A 107 3.01 -3.93 2.76
CA ILE A 107 1.90 -4.88 2.65
C ILE A 107 0.74 -4.45 3.52
N LEU A 108 -0.48 -4.63 3.02
CA LEU A 108 -1.70 -4.34 3.75
C LEU A 108 -1.97 -5.45 4.76
N SER A 109 -2.14 -5.11 6.04
CA SER A 109 -2.46 -6.08 7.08
C SER A 109 -3.91 -5.99 7.55
N SER A 110 -4.55 -4.82 7.44
CA SER A 110 -5.98 -4.72 7.71
C SER A 110 -6.62 -3.56 6.96
N SER A 111 -7.92 -3.68 6.69
CA SER A 111 -8.72 -2.65 6.04
C SER A 111 -10.11 -2.61 6.64
N SER A 112 -10.56 -1.40 7.01
CA SER A 112 -11.89 -1.19 7.55
C SER A 112 -12.52 0.03 6.88
N VAL A 113 -13.63 -0.16 6.20
CA VAL A 113 -14.32 0.95 5.52
C VAL A 113 -14.96 1.86 6.56
N LEU A 114 -14.67 3.16 6.47
CA LEU A 114 -15.18 4.15 7.41
C LEU A 114 -16.45 4.84 6.93
N SER A 115 -16.58 5.04 5.63
CA SER A 115 -17.75 5.68 5.07
C SER A 115 -18.24 4.86 3.89
N SER A 116 -19.56 4.75 3.80
CA SER A 116 -20.23 4.20 2.64
C SER A 116 -20.88 5.33 1.88
N SER A 117 -20.68 5.37 0.58
CA SER A 117 -21.30 6.37 -0.28
C SER A 117 -22.81 6.20 -0.36
N ASN A 118 -23.36 5.14 0.21
CA ASN A 118 -24.79 4.81 0.20
C ASN A 118 -25.50 5.13 1.50
N ASP A 119 -24.83 5.73 2.43
CA ASP A 119 -25.42 6.13 3.72
C ASP A 119 -26.21 7.40 3.61
#